data_03b96bfcb01d6ba4fecf69c90791e1c7
#
_entry.id   03b96bfcb01d6ba4fecf69c90791e1c7
#
_cell.length_a   1.000
_cell.length_b   1.000
_cell.length_c   1.000
_cell.angle_alpha   90.00
_cell.angle_beta   90.00
_cell.angle_gamma   90.00
#
_symmetry.space_group_name_H-M   'P 1'
#
loop_
_entity.id
_entity.type
_entity.pdbx_description
1 polymer ?
#
loop_
_entity_poly.entity_id
_entity_poly.type
_entity_poly.pdbx_seq_one_letter_code
_entity_poly.pdbx_strand_id
1 'polypeptide(L)'
;MFALYNKVTLQDVAAPLEIFARANDFGALYTVLLASPTGAPVGTTAFATLAVDVSLAEVPRSFDTLLVPGGVPADFTFTPGIHDIPEEPTPDSVADAVTMVRELAPRARRVASVCTGAFVLAALGLLDGRRATTHWAHCQTLARNYPKVKVDPDSLFVQDGSFISGAGITAGIDLALAMVESDYGPNVARRVARWMVVFLQRPGGQAQFSVWAQTALPVAEGLRGIVDSVISDPGADHSIASLAQRAAVSERHLVRMFRDQVGVTPARFVEQARLEAAKVLLATADHSQEVVARRAGFGTTDTMRRTFRRNLGISPGTYRSRFRTTGIDQ
;
A
#
# COMPACT_ATOMS: atom_id res chain seq x y z
N MET A 1 -14.85 -4.65 12.50
CA MET A 1 -14.20 -4.42 13.80
C MET A 1 -12.85 -3.76 13.58
N PHE A 2 -12.61 -2.60 14.17
CA PHE A 2 -11.29 -1.96 14.21
C PHE A 2 -10.69 -2.15 15.60
N ALA A 3 -9.45 -2.64 15.68
CA ALA A 3 -8.70 -2.73 16.92
C ALA A 3 -7.93 -1.42 17.14
N LEU A 4 -8.43 -0.56 18.03
CA LEU A 4 -7.86 0.75 18.31
C LEU A 4 -7.01 0.73 19.58
N TYR A 5 -5.91 1.46 19.56
CA TYR A 5 -4.96 1.64 20.66
C TYR A 5 -4.39 3.07 20.61
N ASN A 6 -3.85 3.55 21.69
CA ASN A 6 -3.30 4.89 21.72
C ASN A 6 -2.17 5.10 20.71
N LYS A 7 -2.09 6.32 20.13
CA LYS A 7 -1.18 6.70 19.04
C LYS A 7 -1.51 6.03 17.70
N VAL A 8 -2.71 5.51 17.53
CA VAL A 8 -3.16 5.01 16.23
C VAL A 8 -3.10 6.12 15.18
N THR A 9 -2.71 5.78 13.96
CA THR A 9 -2.72 6.74 12.84
C THR A 9 -4.14 7.04 12.42
N LEU A 10 -4.58 8.29 12.59
CA LEU A 10 -5.98 8.71 12.32
C LEU A 10 -6.45 8.31 10.93
N GLN A 11 -5.63 8.55 9.91
CA GLN A 11 -6.00 8.28 8.51
C GLN A 11 -6.18 6.77 8.24
N ASP A 12 -5.44 5.91 8.94
CA ASP A 12 -5.55 4.45 8.81
C ASP A 12 -6.86 3.91 9.39
N VAL A 13 -7.52 4.68 10.24
CA VAL A 13 -8.86 4.40 10.77
C VAL A 13 -9.92 5.09 9.95
N ALA A 14 -9.84 6.42 9.81
CA ALA A 14 -10.89 7.25 9.24
C ALA A 14 -11.18 6.90 7.77
N ALA A 15 -10.14 6.65 6.96
CA ALA A 15 -10.32 6.37 5.55
C ALA A 15 -11.08 5.06 5.28
N PRO A 16 -10.67 3.90 5.82
CA PRO A 16 -11.43 2.66 5.67
C PRO A 16 -12.83 2.75 6.30
N LEU A 17 -12.95 3.40 7.45
CA LEU A 17 -14.24 3.58 8.15
C LEU A 17 -15.25 4.29 7.26
N GLU A 18 -14.85 5.40 6.62
CA GLU A 18 -15.73 6.16 5.73
C GLU A 18 -16.12 5.34 4.49
N ILE A 19 -15.20 4.54 3.92
CA ILE A 19 -15.52 3.65 2.80
C ILE A 19 -16.60 2.64 3.18
N PHE A 20 -16.49 1.97 4.32
CA PHE A 20 -17.50 1.01 4.76
C PHE A 20 -18.84 1.70 5.09
N ALA A 21 -18.81 2.87 5.72
CA ALA A 21 -20.01 3.65 5.99
C ALA A 21 -20.72 4.04 4.69
N ARG A 22 -19.99 4.59 3.71
CA ARG A 22 -20.56 4.96 2.41
C ARG A 22 -21.04 3.76 1.59
N ALA A 23 -20.45 2.59 1.77
CA ALA A 23 -20.95 1.39 1.10
C ALA A 23 -22.40 1.05 1.49
N ASN A 24 -22.78 1.33 2.73
CA ASN A 24 -24.15 1.12 3.20
C ASN A 24 -25.17 2.01 2.49
N ASP A 25 -24.80 3.23 2.07
CA ASP A 25 -25.67 4.11 1.25
C ASP A 25 -25.95 3.49 -0.12
N PHE A 26 -25.17 2.52 -0.54
CA PHE A 26 -25.25 1.87 -1.84
C PHE A 26 -25.66 0.41 -1.77
N GLY A 27 -26.22 -0.03 -0.65
CA GLY A 27 -26.83 -1.34 -0.47
C GLY A 27 -25.94 -2.38 0.21
N ALA A 28 -24.77 -2.00 0.73
CA ALA A 28 -24.03 -2.85 1.66
C ALA A 28 -24.70 -2.87 3.05
N LEU A 29 -24.30 -3.81 3.89
CA LEU A 29 -24.85 -3.99 5.24
C LEU A 29 -23.70 -4.17 6.25
N TYR A 30 -22.74 -3.24 6.23
CA TYR A 30 -21.65 -3.25 7.21
C TYR A 30 -22.10 -2.71 8.56
N THR A 31 -21.90 -3.48 9.62
CA THR A 31 -21.87 -2.99 10.98
C THR A 31 -20.40 -2.81 11.37
N VAL A 32 -19.98 -1.58 11.60
CA VAL A 32 -18.61 -1.27 12.00
C VAL A 32 -18.59 -0.96 13.49
N LEU A 33 -17.62 -1.56 14.19
CA LEU A 33 -17.38 -1.31 15.61
C LEU A 33 -15.92 -0.91 15.81
N LEU A 34 -15.71 0.13 16.61
CA LEU A 34 -14.41 0.58 17.09
C LEU A 34 -14.19 0.02 18.48
N ALA A 35 -13.17 -0.81 18.65
CA ALA A 35 -12.87 -1.45 19.93
C ALA A 35 -11.52 -0.98 20.48
N SER A 36 -11.43 -0.75 21.78
CA SER A 36 -10.17 -0.53 22.49
C SER A 36 -10.02 -1.51 23.66
N PRO A 37 -8.85 -1.64 24.29
CA PRO A 37 -8.65 -2.56 25.41
C PRO A 37 -9.68 -2.36 26.52
N THR A 38 -9.98 -1.13 26.86
CA THR A 38 -10.84 -0.77 28.01
C THR A 38 -12.20 -0.18 27.62
N GLY A 39 -12.46 0.09 26.33
CA GLY A 39 -13.61 0.88 25.89
C GLY A 39 -13.42 2.39 26.04
N ALA A 40 -12.29 2.83 26.57
CA ALA A 40 -11.96 4.26 26.65
C ALA A 40 -11.59 4.84 25.29
N PRO A 41 -11.86 6.13 25.05
CA PRO A 41 -11.40 6.83 23.85
C PRO A 41 -9.89 6.75 23.66
N VAL A 42 -9.42 6.69 22.41
CA VAL A 42 -7.99 6.58 22.09
C VAL A 42 -7.47 7.84 21.41
N GLY A 43 -6.27 8.28 21.81
CA GLY A 43 -5.54 9.36 21.16
C GLY A 43 -4.93 8.90 19.83
N THR A 44 -4.88 9.80 18.84
CA THR A 44 -4.26 9.54 17.55
C THR A 44 -2.91 10.24 17.39
N THR A 45 -2.14 9.86 16.37
CA THR A 45 -0.92 10.58 15.96
C THR A 45 -1.19 11.99 15.46
N ALA A 46 -2.43 12.30 15.07
CA ALA A 46 -2.85 13.59 14.55
C ALA A 46 -3.53 14.47 15.64
N PHE A 47 -3.25 14.24 16.91
CA PHE A 47 -3.78 15.01 18.06
C PHE A 47 -5.31 14.96 18.22
N ALA A 48 -6.02 14.17 17.43
CA ALA A 48 -7.46 13.92 17.60
C ALA A 48 -7.67 12.76 18.57
N THR A 49 -8.84 12.76 19.21
CA THR A 49 -9.30 11.63 20.03
C THR A 49 -10.43 10.92 19.30
N LEU A 50 -10.37 9.61 19.20
CA LEU A 50 -11.42 8.77 18.65
C LEU A 50 -12.25 8.18 19.79
N ALA A 51 -13.57 8.34 19.68
CA ALA A 51 -14.50 7.60 20.50
C ALA A 51 -14.45 6.11 20.14
N VAL A 52 -14.82 5.27 21.10
CA VAL A 52 -14.80 3.81 20.99
C VAL A 52 -16.19 3.28 21.31
N ASP A 53 -16.63 2.25 20.58
CA ASP A 53 -17.97 1.68 20.75
C ASP A 53 -18.00 0.61 21.86
N VAL A 54 -16.93 -0.20 21.94
CA VAL A 54 -16.88 -1.35 22.86
C VAL A 54 -15.46 -1.56 23.43
N SER A 55 -15.40 -2.12 24.63
CA SER A 55 -14.18 -2.68 25.18
C SER A 55 -13.85 -4.05 24.58
N LEU A 56 -12.60 -4.53 24.73
CA LEU A 56 -12.19 -5.86 24.30
C LEU A 56 -13.09 -6.97 24.88
N ALA A 57 -13.53 -6.81 26.13
CA ALA A 57 -14.39 -7.78 26.80
C ALA A 57 -15.80 -7.87 26.20
N GLU A 58 -16.29 -6.79 25.59
CA GLU A 58 -17.64 -6.69 25.00
C GLU A 58 -17.68 -7.05 23.50
N VAL A 59 -16.52 -7.29 22.89
CA VAL A 59 -16.46 -7.68 21.47
C VAL A 59 -17.20 -8.98 21.23
N PRO A 60 -18.06 -9.07 20.18
CA PRO A 60 -18.76 -10.29 19.82
C PRO A 60 -17.82 -11.50 19.68
N ARG A 61 -18.32 -12.70 20.00
CA ARG A 61 -17.53 -13.95 19.95
C ARG A 61 -16.99 -14.27 18.56
N SER A 62 -17.69 -13.83 17.52
CA SER A 62 -17.27 -13.97 16.12
C SER A 62 -17.72 -12.75 15.32
N PHE A 63 -16.92 -12.35 14.35
CA PHE A 63 -17.22 -11.26 13.43
C PHE A 63 -16.47 -11.49 12.10
N ASP A 64 -16.85 -10.76 11.06
CA ASP A 64 -16.31 -10.98 9.73
C ASP A 64 -14.86 -10.53 9.61
N THR A 65 -14.58 -9.27 9.91
CA THR A 65 -13.29 -8.65 9.63
C THR A 65 -12.70 -7.97 10.86
N LEU A 66 -11.44 -8.29 11.17
CA LEU A 66 -10.59 -7.51 12.04
C LEU A 66 -9.71 -6.60 11.20
N LEU A 67 -9.72 -5.28 11.46
CA LEU A 67 -8.81 -4.32 10.86
C LEU A 67 -7.90 -3.72 11.92
N VAL A 68 -6.59 -3.84 11.70
CA VAL A 68 -5.54 -3.36 12.59
C VAL A 68 -4.86 -2.16 11.94
N PRO A 69 -5.14 -0.92 12.38
CA PRO A 69 -4.53 0.29 11.83
C PRO A 69 -3.06 0.43 12.24
N GLY A 70 -2.34 1.35 11.60
CA GLY A 70 -0.98 1.74 11.97
C GLY A 70 -0.95 2.65 13.19
N GLY A 71 0.26 3.02 13.59
CA GLY A 71 0.56 3.80 14.79
C GLY A 71 1.65 3.13 15.65
N VAL A 72 1.89 1.83 15.41
CA VAL A 72 2.98 1.10 16.05
C VAL A 72 4.33 1.59 15.52
N PRO A 73 5.34 1.86 16.37
CA PRO A 73 6.69 2.16 15.92
C PRO A 73 7.27 1.02 15.07
N ALA A 74 7.94 1.36 13.98
CA ALA A 74 8.49 0.35 13.05
C ALA A 74 9.73 -0.39 13.59
N ASP A 75 10.37 0.15 14.62
CA ASP A 75 11.46 -0.48 15.36
C ASP A 75 10.95 -1.46 16.43
N PHE A 76 9.63 -1.56 16.59
CA PHE A 76 9.01 -2.51 17.47
C PHE A 76 9.38 -3.95 17.08
N THR A 77 10.09 -4.62 17.97
CA THR A 77 10.37 -6.05 17.89
C THR A 77 9.73 -6.74 19.09
N PHE A 78 8.77 -7.61 18.82
CA PHE A 78 8.24 -8.52 19.83
C PHE A 78 9.09 -9.79 19.83
N THR A 79 9.77 -10.08 20.95
CA THR A 79 10.46 -11.35 21.13
C THR A 79 9.55 -12.27 21.95
N PRO A 80 9.01 -13.35 21.35
CA PRO A 80 8.20 -14.31 22.12
C PRO A 80 9.02 -14.89 23.29
N GLY A 81 8.49 -14.77 24.52
CA GLY A 81 9.13 -15.33 25.72
C GLY A 81 9.96 -14.37 26.58
N ILE A 82 10.19 -13.14 26.16
CA ILE A 82 10.72 -12.09 27.03
C ILE A 82 9.53 -11.33 27.61
N HIS A 83 9.25 -11.55 28.87
CA HIS A 83 8.18 -10.88 29.62
C HIS A 83 8.64 -9.52 30.21
N ASP A 84 9.33 -8.71 29.38
CA ASP A 84 9.54 -7.29 29.70
C ASP A 84 8.41 -6.44 29.16
N ILE A 85 7.17 -6.87 29.44
CA ILE A 85 6.02 -5.98 29.44
C ILE A 85 6.17 -5.20 30.76
N PRO A 86 6.20 -3.85 30.74
CA PRO A 86 6.17 -3.07 31.97
C PRO A 86 5.04 -3.59 32.86
N GLU A 87 5.28 -3.81 34.13
CA GLU A 87 4.32 -4.40 35.07
C GLU A 87 3.05 -3.58 35.29
N GLU A 88 3.01 -2.34 34.78
CA GLU A 88 1.79 -1.53 34.67
C GLU A 88 1.52 -1.21 33.18
N PRO A 89 0.42 -1.74 32.60
CA PRO A 89 0.03 -1.41 31.24
C PRO A 89 -0.34 0.08 31.20
N THR A 90 0.54 0.90 30.67
CA THR A 90 0.11 2.24 30.25
C THR A 90 -0.85 2.07 29.09
N PRO A 91 -1.99 2.81 29.03
CA PRO A 91 -2.95 2.75 27.92
C PRO A 91 -2.37 3.08 26.55
N ASP A 92 -1.09 3.41 26.48
CA ASP A 92 -0.35 3.89 25.31
C ASP A 92 0.56 2.82 24.69
N SER A 93 0.58 1.58 25.20
CA SER A 93 1.61 0.64 24.80
C SER A 93 1.21 -0.19 23.57
N VAL A 94 2.19 -0.48 22.72
CA VAL A 94 2.10 -1.45 21.62
C VAL A 94 1.66 -2.83 22.14
N ALA A 95 1.92 -3.14 23.42
CA ALA A 95 1.46 -4.34 24.10
C ALA A 95 -0.07 -4.48 24.05
N ASP A 96 -0.80 -3.37 24.12
CA ASP A 96 -2.26 -3.36 24.02
C ASP A 96 -2.72 -3.81 22.63
N ALA A 97 -2.10 -3.29 21.56
CA ALA A 97 -2.39 -3.70 20.19
C ALA A 97 -2.12 -5.19 19.97
N VAL A 98 -0.99 -5.70 20.46
CA VAL A 98 -0.62 -7.13 20.39
C VAL A 98 -1.61 -7.98 21.16
N THR A 99 -2.00 -7.58 22.38
CA THR A 99 -2.96 -8.30 23.21
C THR A 99 -4.34 -8.35 22.56
N MET A 100 -4.84 -7.20 22.08
CA MET A 100 -6.11 -7.14 21.37
C MET A 100 -6.12 -8.04 20.13
N VAL A 101 -5.11 -7.94 19.27
CA VAL A 101 -5.05 -8.72 18.03
C VAL A 101 -4.91 -10.21 18.34
N ARG A 102 -4.13 -10.61 19.34
CA ARG A 102 -4.00 -12.00 19.79
C ARG A 102 -5.36 -12.60 20.16
N GLU A 103 -6.20 -11.83 20.85
CA GLU A 103 -7.52 -12.30 21.28
C GLU A 103 -8.57 -12.22 20.18
N LEU A 104 -8.49 -11.22 19.31
CA LEU A 104 -9.53 -10.95 18.31
C LEU A 104 -9.29 -11.68 16.99
N ALA A 105 -8.04 -11.90 16.56
CA ALA A 105 -7.77 -12.53 15.26
C ALA A 105 -8.39 -13.93 15.10
N PRO A 106 -8.41 -14.81 16.12
CA PRO A 106 -9.09 -16.11 16.03
C PRO A 106 -10.61 -16.03 15.90
N ARG A 107 -11.23 -14.88 16.22
CA ARG A 107 -12.68 -14.65 16.12
C ARG A 107 -13.10 -14.09 14.77
N ALA A 108 -12.15 -13.67 13.94
CA ALA A 108 -12.39 -13.02 12.65
C ALA A 108 -12.29 -14.03 11.49
N ARG A 109 -13.21 -13.93 10.50
CA ARG A 109 -13.10 -14.70 9.25
C ARG A 109 -11.89 -14.24 8.42
N ARG A 110 -11.60 -12.94 8.43
CA ARG A 110 -10.41 -12.35 7.79
C ARG A 110 -9.78 -11.28 8.67
N VAL A 111 -8.47 -11.11 8.53
CA VAL A 111 -7.70 -10.12 9.29
C VAL A 111 -7.02 -9.18 8.31
N ALA A 112 -7.27 -7.90 8.47
CA ALA A 112 -6.65 -6.84 7.66
C ALA A 112 -5.75 -5.98 8.53
N SER A 113 -4.64 -5.51 7.95
CA SER A 113 -3.79 -4.49 8.55
C SER A 113 -3.57 -3.33 7.60
N VAL A 114 -3.38 -2.14 8.15
CA VAL A 114 -3.05 -0.92 7.40
C VAL A 114 -1.75 -0.37 7.98
N CYS A 115 -0.83 0.06 7.11
CA CYS A 115 0.42 0.69 7.53
C CYS A 115 1.24 -0.21 8.48
N THR A 116 1.73 0.34 9.60
CA THR A 116 2.50 -0.40 10.60
C THR A 116 1.67 -1.41 11.42
N GLY A 117 0.36 -1.49 11.23
CA GLY A 117 -0.46 -2.58 11.78
C GLY A 117 0.01 -3.97 11.34
N ALA A 118 0.70 -4.07 10.19
CA ALA A 118 1.32 -5.31 9.75
C ALA A 118 2.40 -5.84 10.71
N PHE A 119 3.07 -4.97 11.47
CA PHE A 119 4.05 -5.38 12.48
C PHE A 119 3.40 -6.11 13.65
N VAL A 120 2.20 -5.72 14.05
CA VAL A 120 1.43 -6.43 15.08
C VAL A 120 1.09 -7.84 14.62
N LEU A 121 0.64 -8.00 13.37
CA LEU A 121 0.36 -9.32 12.81
C LEU A 121 1.62 -10.18 12.69
N ALA A 122 2.72 -9.58 12.24
CA ALA A 122 4.00 -10.27 12.10
C ALA A 122 4.56 -10.71 13.47
N ALA A 123 4.47 -9.86 14.49
CA ALA A 123 4.88 -10.16 15.86
C ALA A 123 4.14 -11.36 16.46
N LEU A 124 2.89 -11.56 16.06
CA LEU A 124 2.08 -12.71 16.48
C LEU A 124 2.29 -13.95 15.58
N GLY A 125 3.20 -13.89 14.59
CA GLY A 125 3.44 -14.98 13.64
C GLY A 125 2.31 -15.20 12.63
N LEU A 126 1.31 -14.33 12.59
CA LEU A 126 0.14 -14.45 11.71
C LEU A 126 0.48 -14.26 10.22
N LEU A 127 1.62 -13.63 9.93
CA LEU A 127 2.13 -13.41 8.57
C LEU A 127 3.26 -14.38 8.19
N ASP A 128 3.64 -15.35 9.02
CA ASP A 128 4.70 -16.31 8.73
C ASP A 128 4.39 -17.11 7.44
N GLY A 129 5.34 -17.12 6.50
CA GLY A 129 5.22 -17.78 5.20
C GLY A 129 4.32 -17.06 4.19
N ARG A 130 3.62 -16.01 4.59
CA ARG A 130 2.65 -15.26 3.76
C ARG A 130 3.28 -14.07 3.06
N ARG A 131 2.66 -13.66 1.95
CA ARG A 131 2.93 -12.36 1.34
C ARG A 131 2.23 -11.26 2.13
N ALA A 132 2.92 -10.16 2.36
CA ALA A 132 2.37 -9.00 3.04
C ALA A 132 3.05 -7.71 2.57
N THR A 133 2.40 -6.59 2.80
CA THR A 133 2.99 -5.26 2.64
C THR A 133 2.77 -4.42 3.91
N THR A 134 3.49 -3.32 4.00
CA THR A 134 3.37 -2.30 5.03
C THR A 134 3.71 -0.94 4.41
N HIS A 135 3.76 0.12 5.19
CA HIS A 135 4.19 1.42 4.71
C HIS A 135 5.59 1.34 4.07
N TRP A 136 5.78 1.96 2.91
CA TRP A 136 7.01 1.89 2.10
C TRP A 136 8.30 2.13 2.91
N ALA A 137 8.27 3.11 3.83
CA ALA A 137 9.42 3.44 4.67
C ALA A 137 9.82 2.30 5.61
N HIS A 138 8.94 1.33 5.84
CA HIS A 138 9.11 0.27 6.83
C HIS A 138 9.16 -1.14 6.22
N CYS A 139 9.04 -1.29 4.89
CA CYS A 139 9.10 -2.59 4.23
C CYS A 139 10.42 -3.34 4.49
N GLN A 140 11.56 -2.64 4.44
CA GLN A 140 12.87 -3.24 4.75
C GLN A 140 12.97 -3.65 6.22
N THR A 141 12.44 -2.84 7.13
CA THR A 141 12.42 -3.14 8.56
C THR A 141 11.54 -4.36 8.85
N LEU A 142 10.35 -4.44 8.22
CA LEU A 142 9.47 -5.61 8.35
C LEU A 142 10.18 -6.88 7.85
N ALA A 143 10.80 -6.84 6.68
CA ALA A 143 11.51 -7.99 6.12
C ALA A 143 12.71 -8.43 6.98
N ARG A 144 13.44 -7.48 7.55
CA ARG A 144 14.60 -7.75 8.42
C ARG A 144 14.18 -8.34 9.76
N ASN A 145 13.15 -7.77 10.40
CA ASN A 145 12.73 -8.17 11.74
C ASN A 145 11.88 -9.46 11.72
N TYR A 146 11.18 -9.71 10.61
CA TYR A 146 10.31 -10.89 10.45
C TYR A 146 10.63 -11.62 9.13
N PRO A 147 11.77 -12.35 9.06
CA PRO A 147 12.31 -12.91 7.82
C PRO A 147 11.43 -14.01 7.21
N LYS A 148 10.44 -14.53 7.94
CA LYS A 148 9.46 -15.47 7.40
C LYS A 148 8.35 -14.79 6.59
N VAL A 149 8.18 -13.48 6.72
CA VAL A 149 7.20 -12.71 5.95
C VAL A 149 7.76 -12.42 4.57
N LYS A 150 6.99 -12.72 3.53
CA LYS A 150 7.34 -12.39 2.14
C LYS A 150 6.88 -10.97 1.82
N VAL A 151 7.69 -9.98 2.16
CA VAL A 151 7.32 -8.57 2.01
C VAL A 151 7.29 -8.16 0.55
N ASP A 152 6.18 -7.56 0.11
CA ASP A 152 5.98 -6.95 -1.20
C ASP A 152 6.01 -5.42 -1.03
N PRO A 153 7.12 -4.74 -1.34
CA PRO A 153 7.29 -3.31 -1.06
C PRO A 153 6.54 -2.40 -2.04
N ASP A 154 6.11 -2.94 -3.19
CA ASP A 154 5.54 -2.14 -4.27
C ASP A 154 4.00 -2.15 -4.29
N SER A 155 3.37 -3.08 -3.58
CA SER A 155 1.92 -3.21 -3.57
C SER A 155 1.26 -2.21 -2.63
N LEU A 156 0.14 -1.58 -3.06
CA LEU A 156 -0.72 -0.78 -2.18
C LEU A 156 -1.39 -1.65 -1.12
N PHE A 157 -1.77 -2.87 -1.50
CA PHE A 157 -2.21 -3.91 -0.58
C PHE A 157 -1.92 -5.30 -1.15
N VAL A 158 -1.84 -6.28 -0.28
CA VAL A 158 -1.61 -7.69 -0.59
C VAL A 158 -2.65 -8.52 0.15
N GLN A 159 -3.30 -9.44 -0.57
CA GLN A 159 -4.10 -10.50 0.04
C GLN A 159 -3.35 -11.83 -0.08
N ASP A 160 -3.31 -12.57 1.02
CA ASP A 160 -2.81 -13.95 1.09
C ASP A 160 -3.72 -14.77 2.00
N GLY A 161 -4.64 -15.52 1.39
CA GLY A 161 -5.70 -16.23 2.09
C GLY A 161 -6.64 -15.26 2.82
N SER A 162 -6.86 -15.50 4.11
CA SER A 162 -7.69 -14.65 4.96
C SER A 162 -6.98 -13.41 5.51
N PHE A 163 -5.72 -13.18 5.13
CA PHE A 163 -4.94 -12.02 5.58
C PHE A 163 -4.82 -11.00 4.46
N ILE A 164 -5.08 -9.72 4.80
CA ILE A 164 -4.96 -8.60 3.88
C ILE A 164 -4.08 -7.56 4.54
N SER A 165 -3.05 -7.07 3.86
CA SER A 165 -2.17 -6.03 4.39
C SER A 165 -2.08 -4.86 3.43
N GLY A 166 -2.23 -3.65 3.91
CA GLY A 166 -2.19 -2.42 3.14
C GLY A 166 -1.03 -1.50 3.52
N ALA A 167 -0.56 -0.74 2.54
CA ALA A 167 0.56 0.19 2.68
C ALA A 167 0.31 1.34 3.66
N GLY A 168 -0.93 1.66 3.92
CA GLY A 168 -1.28 2.69 4.90
C GLY A 168 -1.60 4.06 4.30
N ILE A 169 -2.01 4.94 5.19
CA ILE A 169 -2.49 6.29 4.88
C ILE A 169 -3.57 6.19 3.80
N THR A 170 -3.38 6.77 2.62
CA THR A 170 -4.38 6.72 1.55
C THR A 170 -4.56 5.34 0.92
N ALA A 171 -3.63 4.42 1.05
CA ALA A 171 -3.79 3.05 0.57
C ALA A 171 -4.83 2.24 1.38
N GLY A 172 -5.19 2.71 2.59
CA GLY A 172 -6.33 2.20 3.35
C GLY A 172 -7.66 2.36 2.60
N ILE A 173 -7.80 3.39 1.76
CA ILE A 173 -8.95 3.57 0.87
C ILE A 173 -9.00 2.45 -0.17
N ASP A 174 -7.88 2.18 -0.85
CA ASP A 174 -7.80 1.13 -1.88
C ASP A 174 -8.09 -0.25 -1.30
N LEU A 175 -7.53 -0.54 -0.13
CA LEU A 175 -7.80 -1.78 0.59
C LEU A 175 -9.28 -1.91 0.95
N ALA A 176 -9.91 -0.88 1.52
CA ALA A 176 -11.31 -0.91 1.89
C ALA A 176 -12.23 -1.02 0.68
N LEU A 177 -11.96 -0.28 -0.42
CA LEU A 177 -12.71 -0.43 -1.68
C LEU A 177 -12.59 -1.83 -2.26
N ALA A 178 -11.41 -2.45 -2.19
CA ALA A 178 -11.20 -3.81 -2.62
C ALA A 178 -12.02 -4.81 -1.79
N MET A 179 -12.11 -4.59 -0.48
CA MET A 179 -12.94 -5.40 0.40
C MET A 179 -14.44 -5.21 0.09
N VAL A 180 -14.90 -3.98 -0.16
CA VAL A 180 -16.28 -3.71 -0.60
C VAL A 180 -16.59 -4.38 -1.93
N GLU A 181 -15.65 -4.36 -2.89
CA GLU A 181 -15.82 -5.05 -4.17
C GLU A 181 -15.95 -6.56 -4.00
N SER A 182 -15.10 -7.15 -3.15
CA SER A 182 -15.17 -8.58 -2.84
C SER A 182 -16.50 -8.97 -2.18
N ASP A 183 -17.01 -8.14 -1.27
CA ASP A 183 -18.19 -8.46 -0.47
C ASP A 183 -19.52 -8.16 -1.20
N TYR A 184 -19.57 -7.07 -1.97
CA TYR A 184 -20.80 -6.53 -2.57
C TYR A 184 -20.71 -6.28 -4.08
N GLY A 185 -19.58 -6.64 -4.68
CA GLY A 185 -19.34 -6.55 -6.11
C GLY A 185 -18.90 -5.18 -6.61
N PRO A 186 -18.45 -5.12 -7.89
CA PRO A 186 -17.80 -3.94 -8.45
C PRO A 186 -18.72 -2.73 -8.62
N ASN A 187 -20.05 -2.95 -8.66
CA ASN A 187 -21.01 -1.85 -8.81
C ASN A 187 -21.08 -0.99 -7.54
N VAL A 188 -21.13 -1.63 -6.36
CA VAL A 188 -21.16 -0.93 -5.07
C VAL A 188 -19.83 -0.19 -4.87
N ALA A 189 -18.71 -0.87 -5.06
CA ALA A 189 -17.37 -0.26 -4.91
C ALA A 189 -17.19 0.97 -5.82
N ARG A 190 -17.64 0.90 -7.10
CA ARG A 190 -17.59 2.06 -8.02
C ARG A 190 -18.42 3.25 -7.55
N ARG A 191 -19.61 3.00 -6.99
CA ARG A 191 -20.48 4.07 -6.47
C ARG A 191 -19.83 4.74 -5.27
N VAL A 192 -19.24 3.95 -4.36
CA VAL A 192 -18.49 4.46 -3.21
C VAL A 192 -17.30 5.29 -3.67
N ALA A 193 -16.46 4.78 -4.57
CA ALA A 193 -15.29 5.48 -5.07
C ALA A 193 -15.68 6.82 -5.73
N ARG A 194 -16.77 6.84 -6.52
CA ARG A 194 -17.28 8.06 -7.14
C ARG A 194 -17.77 9.07 -6.10
N TRP A 195 -18.48 8.60 -5.08
CA TRP A 195 -18.96 9.46 -3.99
C TRP A 195 -17.81 10.08 -3.21
N MET A 196 -16.78 9.27 -2.91
CA MET A 196 -15.58 9.70 -2.20
C MET A 196 -14.63 10.54 -3.05
N VAL A 197 -14.94 10.76 -4.35
CA VAL A 197 -14.07 11.45 -5.32
C VAL A 197 -12.67 10.83 -5.39
N VAL A 198 -12.60 9.50 -5.29
CA VAL A 198 -11.35 8.74 -5.39
C VAL A 198 -11.39 7.80 -6.60
N PHE A 199 -10.24 7.39 -7.08
CA PHE A 199 -10.18 6.33 -8.08
C PHE A 199 -10.60 5.00 -7.45
N LEU A 200 -11.44 4.21 -8.15
CA LEU A 200 -11.78 2.86 -7.70
C LEU A 200 -10.53 1.99 -7.55
N GLN A 201 -9.62 2.21 -8.47
CA GLN A 201 -8.28 1.62 -8.43
C GLN A 201 -7.30 2.75 -8.73
N ARG A 202 -6.40 3.04 -7.81
CA ARG A 202 -5.16 3.64 -8.23
C ARG A 202 -4.48 2.64 -9.15
N PRO A 203 -3.92 3.07 -10.32
CA PRO A 203 -3.28 2.14 -11.26
C PRO A 203 -2.39 1.19 -10.47
N GLY A 204 -2.79 -0.09 -10.43
CA GLY A 204 -2.23 -1.12 -9.58
C GLY A 204 -0.77 -1.36 -9.92
N GLY A 205 0.08 -0.95 -9.07
CA GLY A 205 1.51 -0.92 -9.25
C GLY A 205 2.03 0.51 -9.25
N GLN A 206 1.22 1.50 -8.79
CA GLN A 206 1.91 2.56 -8.10
C GLN A 206 2.62 1.86 -6.95
N ALA A 207 3.95 1.79 -7.04
CA ALA A 207 4.77 1.72 -5.85
C ALA A 207 4.12 2.64 -4.84
N GLN A 208 3.97 2.20 -3.61
CA GLN A 208 3.38 3.00 -2.50
C GLN A 208 3.88 4.44 -2.54
N PHE A 209 5.00 4.60 -3.19
CA PHE A 209 5.69 5.82 -3.46
C PHE A 209 5.98 5.88 -4.96
N SER A 210 5.39 6.83 -5.68
CA SER A 210 5.80 7.02 -7.06
C SER A 210 7.32 7.29 -7.06
N VAL A 211 8.03 6.75 -8.04
CA VAL A 211 9.46 7.07 -8.32
C VAL A 211 9.67 8.59 -8.30
N TRP A 212 8.61 9.34 -8.52
CA TRP A 212 8.49 10.79 -8.53
C TRP A 212 8.62 11.46 -7.17
N ALA A 213 8.15 10.84 -6.10
CA ALA A 213 8.27 11.40 -4.77
C ALA A 213 9.65 11.12 -4.15
N GLN A 214 10.38 10.12 -4.65
CA GLN A 214 11.82 9.96 -4.34
C GLN A 214 12.68 11.04 -4.99
N THR A 215 12.21 11.67 -6.07
CA THR A 215 12.87 12.78 -6.75
C THR A 215 12.57 14.15 -6.15
N ALA A 216 11.84 14.25 -5.05
CA ALA A 216 11.69 15.49 -4.26
C ALA A 216 12.97 15.89 -3.48
N LEU A 217 14.09 15.19 -3.71
CA LEU A 217 15.41 15.70 -3.35
C LEU A 217 15.70 16.99 -4.15
N PRO A 218 16.49 17.93 -3.63
CA PRO A 218 16.91 19.13 -4.36
C PRO A 218 17.76 18.70 -5.55
N VAL A 219 17.10 18.35 -6.65
CA VAL A 219 17.74 18.04 -7.92
C VAL A 219 18.19 19.36 -8.52
N ALA A 220 19.45 19.46 -8.94
CA ALA A 220 19.97 20.63 -9.62
C ALA A 220 19.05 21.01 -10.79
N GLU A 221 18.85 22.31 -11.01
CA GLU A 221 17.85 22.87 -11.94
C GLU A 221 17.89 22.22 -13.32
N GLY A 222 19.09 21.91 -13.84
CA GLY A 222 19.30 21.24 -15.12
C GLY A 222 18.84 19.78 -15.17
N LEU A 223 18.81 19.06 -14.06
CA LEU A 223 18.35 17.67 -14.00
C LEU A 223 16.83 17.57 -13.81
N ARG A 224 16.23 18.56 -13.15
CA ARG A 224 14.79 18.62 -12.92
C ARG A 224 14.00 18.60 -14.24
N GLY A 225 14.37 19.44 -15.21
CA GLY A 225 13.69 19.48 -16.51
C GLY A 225 13.77 18.15 -17.27
N ILE A 226 14.86 17.38 -17.09
CA ILE A 226 15.00 16.04 -17.68
C ILE A 226 14.05 15.06 -16.97
N VAL A 227 14.08 15.03 -15.66
CA VAL A 227 13.20 14.19 -14.85
C VAL A 227 11.74 14.46 -15.22
N ASP A 228 11.32 15.73 -15.22
CA ASP A 228 9.95 16.13 -15.54
C ASP A 228 9.55 15.72 -16.97
N SER A 229 10.48 15.82 -17.93
CA SER A 229 10.19 15.42 -19.32
C SER A 229 10.02 13.91 -19.49
N VAL A 230 10.80 13.10 -18.77
CA VAL A 230 10.66 11.63 -18.79
C VAL A 230 9.35 11.20 -18.17
N ILE A 231 8.93 11.92 -17.13
CA ILE A 231 7.66 11.66 -16.42
C ILE A 231 6.46 12.02 -17.27
N SER A 232 6.48 13.22 -17.87
CA SER A 232 5.33 13.75 -18.60
C SER A 232 5.08 13.01 -19.92
N ASP A 233 6.13 12.54 -20.59
CA ASP A 233 6.05 11.77 -21.83
C ASP A 233 7.07 10.62 -21.88
N PRO A 234 6.83 9.50 -21.19
CA PRO A 234 7.73 8.34 -21.21
C PRO A 234 7.94 7.74 -22.62
N GLY A 235 7.00 8.04 -23.53
CA GLY A 235 7.03 7.57 -24.92
C GLY A 235 8.05 8.26 -25.81
N ALA A 236 8.49 9.46 -25.44
CA ALA A 236 9.46 10.22 -26.20
C ALA A 236 10.86 9.58 -26.27
N ASP A 237 11.75 10.16 -27.09
CA ASP A 237 13.17 9.75 -27.11
C ASP A 237 13.89 10.21 -25.83
N HIS A 238 14.16 9.24 -24.97
CA HIS A 238 14.93 9.37 -23.76
C HIS A 238 16.23 8.54 -23.82
N SER A 239 16.83 8.42 -25.01
CA SER A 239 18.17 7.87 -25.15
C SER A 239 19.16 8.68 -24.29
N ILE A 240 20.24 8.03 -23.82
CA ILE A 240 21.23 8.72 -22.97
C ILE A 240 21.85 9.92 -23.70
N ALA A 241 22.03 9.81 -25.02
CA ALA A 241 22.52 10.89 -25.84
C ALA A 241 21.57 12.09 -25.87
N SER A 242 20.25 11.83 -26.11
CA SER A 242 19.21 12.85 -26.11
C SER A 242 19.08 13.55 -24.76
N LEU A 243 19.11 12.77 -23.66
CA LEU A 243 19.07 13.31 -22.30
C LEU A 243 20.29 14.17 -21.98
N ALA A 244 21.50 13.71 -22.36
CA ALA A 244 22.73 14.42 -22.13
C ALA A 244 22.79 15.74 -22.93
N GLN A 245 22.33 15.72 -24.18
CA GLN A 245 22.22 16.93 -25.02
C GLN A 245 21.28 17.96 -24.39
N ARG A 246 20.11 17.54 -23.92
CA ARG A 246 19.13 18.42 -23.24
C ARG A 246 19.67 19.01 -21.93
N ALA A 247 20.48 18.24 -21.20
CA ALA A 247 21.16 18.70 -19.99
C ALA A 247 22.42 19.57 -20.28
N ALA A 248 22.84 19.69 -21.52
CA ALA A 248 24.11 20.33 -21.92
C ALA A 248 25.34 19.75 -21.19
N VAL A 249 25.37 18.43 -20.97
CA VAL A 249 26.48 17.71 -20.32
C VAL A 249 26.90 16.48 -21.12
N SER A 250 28.05 15.90 -20.79
CA SER A 250 28.44 14.60 -21.36
C SER A 250 27.58 13.46 -20.80
N GLU A 251 27.39 12.38 -21.57
CA GLU A 251 26.66 11.18 -21.11
C GLU A 251 27.20 10.63 -19.79
N ARG A 252 28.52 10.57 -19.64
CA ARG A 252 29.21 10.12 -18.42
C ARG A 252 28.86 11.03 -17.21
N HIS A 253 28.80 12.33 -17.43
CA HIS A 253 28.44 13.29 -16.40
C HIS A 253 26.97 13.13 -16.01
N LEU A 254 26.06 12.97 -16.99
CA LEU A 254 24.65 12.72 -16.75
C LEU A 254 24.42 11.46 -15.90
N VAL A 255 25.09 10.35 -16.22
CA VAL A 255 24.98 9.09 -15.43
C VAL A 255 25.43 9.31 -13.98
N ARG A 256 26.48 10.08 -13.76
CA ARG A 256 26.95 10.41 -12.41
C ARG A 256 25.91 11.26 -11.67
N MET A 257 25.43 12.34 -12.28
CA MET A 257 24.41 13.21 -11.70
C MET A 257 23.13 12.42 -11.30
N PHE A 258 22.67 11.52 -12.19
CA PHE A 258 21.50 10.67 -11.88
C PHE A 258 21.77 9.76 -10.68
N ARG A 259 22.94 9.11 -10.61
CA ARG A 259 23.29 8.25 -9.47
C ARG A 259 23.36 9.02 -8.16
N ASP A 260 23.95 10.21 -8.19
CA ASP A 260 24.19 11.03 -7.00
C ASP A 260 22.90 11.71 -6.49
N GLN A 261 22.01 12.13 -7.41
CA GLN A 261 20.82 12.92 -7.06
C GLN A 261 19.50 12.15 -7.16
N VAL A 262 19.42 11.12 -7.99
CA VAL A 262 18.20 10.30 -8.20
C VAL A 262 18.36 8.88 -7.65
N GLY A 263 19.61 8.46 -7.36
CA GLY A 263 19.89 7.13 -6.81
C GLY A 263 19.92 5.99 -7.83
N VAL A 264 19.55 6.23 -9.09
CA VAL A 264 19.54 5.24 -10.17
C VAL A 264 20.20 5.77 -11.44
N THR A 265 20.43 4.92 -12.43
CA THR A 265 20.93 5.38 -13.75
C THR A 265 19.80 5.98 -14.59
N PRO A 266 20.10 6.89 -15.56
CA PRO A 266 19.09 7.43 -16.48
C PRO A 266 18.28 6.35 -17.20
N ALA A 267 18.93 5.31 -17.69
CA ALA A 267 18.27 4.20 -18.38
C ALA A 267 17.30 3.45 -17.46
N ARG A 268 17.67 3.23 -16.20
CA ARG A 268 16.80 2.59 -15.22
C ARG A 268 15.61 3.49 -14.87
N PHE A 269 15.82 4.78 -14.75
CA PHE A 269 14.78 5.77 -14.50
C PHE A 269 13.75 5.80 -15.64
N VAL A 270 14.20 5.88 -16.90
CA VAL A 270 13.33 5.82 -18.09
C VAL A 270 12.57 4.51 -18.16
N GLU A 271 13.22 3.38 -17.86
CA GLU A 271 12.54 2.07 -17.83
C GLU A 271 11.43 2.04 -16.81
N GLN A 272 11.67 2.58 -15.61
CA GLN A 272 10.65 2.66 -14.55
C GLN A 272 9.49 3.57 -14.97
N ALA A 273 9.76 4.74 -15.55
CA ALA A 273 8.74 5.63 -16.07
C ALA A 273 7.83 4.96 -17.11
N ARG A 274 8.44 4.23 -18.06
CA ARG A 274 7.72 3.46 -19.07
C ARG A 274 6.88 2.34 -18.48
N LEU A 275 7.42 1.66 -17.46
CA LEU A 275 6.67 0.62 -16.75
C LEU A 275 5.43 1.19 -16.07
N GLU A 276 5.57 2.33 -15.37
CA GLU A 276 4.44 2.99 -14.72
C GLU A 276 3.38 3.44 -15.74
N ALA A 277 3.78 4.05 -16.84
CA ALA A 277 2.86 4.43 -17.91
C ALA A 277 2.11 3.23 -18.50
N ALA A 278 2.80 2.11 -18.72
CA ALA A 278 2.16 0.89 -19.22
C ALA A 278 1.17 0.30 -18.21
N LYS A 279 1.48 0.33 -16.92
CA LYS A 279 0.61 -0.13 -15.84
C LYS A 279 -0.70 0.67 -15.83
N VAL A 280 -0.61 2.01 -15.93
CA VAL A 280 -1.78 2.89 -16.04
C VAL A 280 -2.62 2.52 -17.26
N LEU A 281 -2.02 2.43 -18.44
CA LEU A 281 -2.74 2.11 -19.68
C LEU A 281 -3.38 0.73 -19.67
N LEU A 282 -2.76 -0.27 -19.05
CA LEU A 282 -3.30 -1.62 -18.91
C LEU A 282 -4.51 -1.68 -17.96
N ALA A 283 -4.48 -0.88 -16.89
CA ALA A 283 -5.53 -0.85 -15.89
C ALA A 283 -6.76 -0.02 -16.32
N THR A 284 -6.53 1.10 -17.05
CA THR A 284 -7.58 2.10 -17.31
C THR A 284 -8.19 2.05 -18.71
N ALA A 285 -7.52 1.39 -19.67
CA ALA A 285 -7.94 1.43 -21.07
C ALA A 285 -7.97 0.05 -21.74
N ASP A 286 -8.88 -0.12 -22.70
CA ASP A 286 -9.03 -1.33 -23.53
C ASP A 286 -8.06 -1.38 -24.74
N HIS A 287 -6.88 -0.80 -24.58
CA HIS A 287 -5.87 -0.83 -25.61
C HIS A 287 -5.24 -2.22 -25.80
N SER A 288 -4.93 -2.61 -27.03
CA SER A 288 -4.12 -3.80 -27.28
C SER A 288 -2.72 -3.67 -26.63
N GLN A 289 -2.05 -4.80 -26.36
CA GLN A 289 -0.71 -4.76 -25.79
C GLN A 289 0.29 -4.02 -26.67
N GLU A 290 0.11 -4.05 -28.00
CA GLU A 290 0.92 -3.32 -28.98
C GLU A 290 0.76 -1.81 -28.81
N VAL A 291 -0.49 -1.34 -28.65
CA VAL A 291 -0.79 0.07 -28.42
C VAL A 291 -0.20 0.54 -27.09
N VAL A 292 -0.35 -0.27 -26.04
CA VAL A 292 0.22 0.04 -24.72
C VAL A 292 1.75 0.11 -24.79
N ALA A 293 2.41 -0.88 -25.41
CA ALA A 293 3.87 -0.91 -25.53
C ALA A 293 4.40 0.33 -26.26
N ARG A 294 3.73 0.75 -27.33
CA ARG A 294 4.10 1.93 -28.10
C ARG A 294 3.88 3.22 -27.32
N ARG A 295 2.70 3.42 -26.71
CA ARG A 295 2.37 4.62 -25.94
C ARG A 295 3.22 4.80 -24.70
N ALA A 296 3.55 3.69 -24.04
CA ALA A 296 4.42 3.71 -22.89
C ALA A 296 5.93 3.80 -23.23
N GLY A 297 6.29 3.82 -24.53
CA GLY A 297 7.67 4.00 -24.99
C GLY A 297 8.53 2.75 -25.01
N PHE A 298 7.95 1.54 -24.88
CA PHE A 298 8.72 0.28 -24.99
C PHE A 298 9.07 -0.09 -26.46
N GLY A 299 8.41 0.53 -27.42
CA GLY A 299 8.55 0.20 -28.84
C GLY A 299 7.87 -1.12 -29.22
N THR A 300 8.19 -2.21 -28.54
CA THR A 300 7.64 -3.56 -28.81
C THR A 300 6.98 -4.19 -27.61
N THR A 301 6.01 -5.09 -27.84
CA THR A 301 5.37 -5.88 -26.79
C THR A 301 6.36 -6.80 -26.06
N ASP A 302 7.38 -7.30 -26.75
CA ASP A 302 8.37 -8.19 -26.15
C ASP A 302 9.28 -7.46 -25.15
N THR A 303 9.66 -6.21 -25.46
CA THR A 303 10.39 -5.36 -24.52
C THR A 303 9.54 -5.08 -23.28
N MET A 304 8.26 -4.71 -23.46
CA MET A 304 7.32 -4.53 -22.37
C MET A 304 7.16 -5.81 -21.53
N ARG A 305 6.96 -6.98 -22.17
CA ARG A 305 6.81 -8.26 -21.45
C ARG A 305 8.04 -8.61 -20.62
N ARG A 306 9.26 -8.43 -21.17
CA ARG A 306 10.51 -8.67 -20.43
C ARG A 306 10.63 -7.76 -19.23
N THR A 307 10.31 -6.48 -19.39
CA THR A 307 10.35 -5.51 -18.30
C THR A 307 9.33 -5.84 -17.21
N PHE A 308 8.09 -6.20 -17.58
CA PHE A 308 7.07 -6.64 -16.62
C PHE A 308 7.51 -7.87 -15.84
N ARG A 309 8.01 -8.91 -16.51
CA ARG A 309 8.49 -10.13 -15.84
C ARG A 309 9.66 -9.84 -14.90
N ARG A 310 10.61 -9.02 -15.34
CA ARG A 310 11.80 -8.68 -14.53
C ARG A 310 11.44 -7.86 -13.29
N ASN A 311 10.52 -6.90 -13.39
CA ASN A 311 10.21 -5.97 -12.32
C ASN A 311 9.02 -6.42 -11.46
N LEU A 312 8.04 -7.14 -12.03
CA LEU A 312 6.78 -7.49 -11.37
C LEU A 312 6.54 -9.00 -11.27
N GLY A 313 7.41 -9.83 -11.86
CA GLY A 313 7.24 -11.28 -11.88
C GLY A 313 6.06 -11.81 -12.72
N ILE A 314 5.28 -10.94 -13.36
CA ILE A 314 4.07 -11.30 -14.11
C ILE A 314 4.08 -10.71 -15.53
N SER A 315 3.19 -11.21 -16.40
CA SER A 315 3.03 -10.66 -17.75
C SER A 315 2.11 -9.43 -17.77
N PRO A 316 2.19 -8.55 -18.80
CA PRO A 316 1.24 -7.44 -18.98
C PRO A 316 -0.22 -7.91 -19.08
N GLY A 317 -0.48 -9.09 -19.66
CA GLY A 317 -1.82 -9.66 -19.72
C GLY A 317 -2.33 -10.10 -18.34
N THR A 318 -1.49 -10.77 -17.56
CA THR A 318 -1.78 -11.13 -16.17
C THR A 318 -1.95 -9.88 -15.30
N TYR A 319 -1.13 -8.86 -15.55
CA TYR A 319 -1.28 -7.57 -14.89
C TYR A 319 -2.66 -6.97 -15.18
N ARG A 320 -3.05 -6.87 -16.46
CA ARG A 320 -4.39 -6.37 -16.87
C ARG A 320 -5.52 -7.15 -16.19
N SER A 321 -5.50 -8.48 -16.21
CA SER A 321 -6.57 -9.29 -15.61
C SER A 321 -6.68 -9.10 -14.10
N ARG A 322 -5.56 -8.94 -13.40
CA ARG A 322 -5.55 -8.72 -11.95
C ARG A 322 -5.97 -7.32 -11.54
N PHE A 323 -5.67 -6.32 -12.35
CA PHE A 323 -5.83 -4.90 -11.98
C PHE A 323 -6.97 -4.20 -12.70
N ARG A 324 -7.77 -4.90 -13.46
CA ARG A 324 -9.11 -4.44 -13.91
C ARG A 324 -10.22 -4.71 -12.89
N THR A 325 -9.96 -5.58 -11.93
CA THR A 325 -10.74 -5.80 -10.72
C THR A 325 -9.86 -5.46 -9.53
N THR A 326 -10.42 -5.20 -8.35
CA THR A 326 -9.63 -4.88 -7.14
C THR A 326 -8.69 -6.01 -6.71
N GLY A 327 -8.80 -7.20 -7.32
CA GLY A 327 -7.87 -8.32 -7.13
C GLY A 327 -8.00 -9.04 -5.79
N ILE A 328 -9.09 -8.84 -5.07
CA ILE A 328 -9.47 -9.67 -3.93
C ILE A 328 -10.34 -10.81 -4.45
N ASP A 329 -9.88 -12.06 -4.29
CA ASP A 329 -10.66 -13.26 -4.61
C ASP A 329 -11.82 -13.41 -3.61
N GLN A 330 -12.96 -13.87 -4.12
CA GLN A 330 -14.17 -14.15 -3.33
C GLN A 330 -13.98 -15.37 -2.43
#